data_5b5834be91f28afbc1723e052bf6fa18
#
_entry.id   5b5834be91f28afbc1723e052bf6fa18
#
_cell.length_a   1.000
_cell.length_b   1.000
_cell.length_c   1.000
_cell.angle_alpha   90.00
_cell.angle_beta   90.00
_cell.angle_gamma   90.00
#
_symmetry.space_group_name_H-M   'P 1'
#
loop_
_entity.id
_entity.type
_entity.pdbx_description
1 polymer ?
#
loop_
_entity_poly.entity_id
_entity_poly.type
_entity_poly.pdbx_seq_one_letter_code
_entity_poly.pdbx_strand_id
1 'polypeptide(L)'
;VDEIDYSTVTAMSLVFTVFMYMIFFVAAPYIANFYKSPDLCLVLRVITILLFFKSIVSVIRAKGTRELQFKRMVLSAFISNFSAGIIAIVLAYMGWGIWALVFQQVLAGFFDMVVMMILFRWHLSLKYSSSVAKGMFKFTAGVIGTSFLDFLGNNICGLIIGKSYSTKDLGYYNRANMFPETIGLNVYNSINS
;
A
#
# COMPACT_ATOMS: atom_id res chain seq x y z
N VAL A 1 24.62 0.10 7.52
CA VAL A 1 23.55 -0.82 7.12
C VAL A 1 24.04 -1.50 5.87
N ASP A 2 24.33 -2.78 6.01
CA ASP A 2 24.96 -3.59 4.96
C ASP A 2 23.85 -4.16 4.03
N GLU A 3 24.25 -4.69 2.86
CA GLU A 3 23.31 -5.36 1.95
C GLU A 3 22.55 -6.53 2.63
N ILE A 4 23.16 -7.14 3.65
CA ILE A 4 22.57 -8.20 4.46
C ILE A 4 21.37 -7.67 5.27
N ASP A 5 21.44 -6.44 5.77
CA ASP A 5 20.35 -5.83 6.53
C ASP A 5 19.12 -5.62 5.64
N TYR A 6 19.31 -5.06 4.45
CA TYR A 6 18.22 -4.88 3.49
C TYR A 6 17.61 -6.22 3.05
N SER A 7 18.47 -7.25 2.84
CA SER A 7 17.99 -8.59 2.50
C SER A 7 17.17 -9.22 3.62
N THR A 8 17.61 -9.05 4.87
CA THR A 8 16.89 -9.52 6.06
C THR A 8 15.54 -8.82 6.21
N VAL A 9 15.50 -7.49 6.02
CA VAL A 9 14.25 -6.71 6.06
C VAL A 9 13.30 -7.15 4.96
N THR A 10 13.81 -7.37 3.74
CA THR A 10 12.99 -7.85 2.62
C THR A 10 12.36 -9.21 2.92
N ALA A 11 13.16 -10.15 3.43
CA ALA A 11 12.67 -11.47 3.81
C ALA A 11 11.60 -11.40 4.91
N MET A 12 11.84 -10.61 5.97
CA MET A 12 10.86 -10.41 7.04
C MET A 12 9.57 -9.74 6.54
N SER A 13 9.70 -8.71 5.70
CA SER A 13 8.54 -8.02 5.11
C SER A 13 7.72 -8.98 4.25
N LEU A 14 8.35 -9.83 3.45
CA LEU A 14 7.66 -10.83 2.65
C LEU A 14 6.93 -11.87 3.51
N VAL A 15 7.57 -12.41 4.55
CA VAL A 15 6.93 -13.34 5.49
C VAL A 15 5.72 -12.69 6.16
N PHE A 16 5.87 -11.45 6.64
CA PHE A 16 4.78 -10.70 7.22
C PHE A 16 3.64 -10.43 6.21
N THR A 17 4.00 -10.15 4.96
CA THR A 17 3.03 -9.95 3.87
C THR A 17 2.25 -11.22 3.58
N VAL A 18 2.90 -12.38 3.54
CA VAL A 18 2.21 -13.68 3.38
C VAL A 18 1.22 -13.90 4.53
N PHE A 19 1.64 -13.65 5.76
CA PHE A 19 0.77 -13.78 6.94
C PHE A 19 -0.44 -12.85 6.85
N MET A 20 -0.24 -11.57 6.52
CA MET A 20 -1.31 -10.60 6.33
C MET A 20 -2.23 -10.98 5.17
N TYR A 21 -1.67 -11.45 4.05
CA TYR A 21 -2.46 -11.93 2.92
C TYR A 21 -3.39 -13.07 3.32
N MET A 22 -2.90 -14.05 4.09
CA MET A 22 -3.72 -15.15 4.59
C MET A 22 -4.85 -14.68 5.51
N ILE A 23 -4.56 -13.73 6.41
CA ILE A 23 -5.58 -13.12 7.27
C ILE A 23 -6.67 -12.46 6.43
N PHE A 24 -6.28 -11.59 5.48
CA PHE A 24 -7.25 -10.90 4.63
C PHE A 24 -8.01 -11.85 3.71
N PHE A 25 -7.36 -12.89 3.21
CA PHE A 25 -8.01 -13.90 2.36
C PHE A 25 -9.13 -14.64 3.11
N VAL A 26 -8.89 -15.00 4.37
CA VAL A 26 -9.89 -15.65 5.24
C VAL A 26 -10.92 -14.63 5.73
N ALA A 27 -10.53 -13.39 6.03
CA ALA A 27 -11.42 -12.33 6.50
C ALA A 27 -12.33 -11.78 5.39
N ALA A 28 -11.94 -11.87 4.12
CA ALA A 28 -12.67 -11.28 2.98
C ALA A 28 -14.15 -11.63 2.94
N PRO A 29 -14.60 -12.90 3.10
CA PRO A 29 -16.03 -13.23 3.09
C PRO A 29 -16.76 -12.64 4.29
N TYR A 30 -16.14 -12.57 5.47
CA TYR A 30 -16.76 -11.97 6.65
C TYR A 30 -16.95 -10.47 6.47
N ILE A 31 -15.96 -9.79 5.89
CA ILE A 31 -16.03 -8.36 5.58
C ILE A 31 -17.11 -8.10 4.53
N ALA A 32 -17.15 -8.89 3.47
CA ALA A 32 -18.16 -8.78 2.42
C ALA A 32 -19.59 -8.93 2.97
N ASN A 33 -19.81 -9.90 3.85
CA ASN A 33 -21.08 -10.09 4.54
C ASN A 33 -21.43 -8.93 5.47
N PHE A 34 -20.42 -8.41 6.18
CA PHE A 34 -20.61 -7.28 7.07
C PHE A 34 -21.09 -6.02 6.34
N TYR A 35 -20.57 -5.76 5.13
CA TYR A 35 -20.96 -4.63 4.28
C TYR A 35 -22.09 -4.97 3.31
N LYS A 36 -22.64 -6.19 3.36
CA LYS A 36 -23.72 -6.66 2.47
C LYS A 36 -23.41 -6.48 0.98
N SER A 37 -22.14 -6.65 0.61
CA SER A 37 -21.64 -6.47 -0.75
C SER A 37 -20.82 -7.70 -1.18
N PRO A 38 -21.41 -8.66 -1.93
CA PRO A 38 -20.74 -9.90 -2.31
C PRO A 38 -19.50 -9.66 -3.19
N ASP A 39 -19.55 -8.66 -4.07
CA ASP A 39 -18.43 -8.31 -4.96
C ASP A 39 -17.18 -7.89 -4.18
N LEU A 40 -17.35 -7.35 -2.96
CA LEU A 40 -16.26 -6.89 -2.10
C LEU A 40 -15.30 -8.03 -1.74
N CYS A 41 -15.77 -9.27 -1.67
CA CYS A 41 -14.93 -10.43 -1.36
C CYS A 41 -13.83 -10.64 -2.42
N LEU A 42 -14.19 -10.63 -3.70
CA LEU A 42 -13.24 -10.79 -4.80
C LEU A 42 -12.32 -9.57 -4.92
N VAL A 43 -12.87 -8.38 -4.80
CA VAL A 43 -12.11 -7.12 -4.82
C VAL A 43 -11.05 -7.11 -3.72
N LEU A 44 -11.39 -7.49 -2.49
CA LEU A 44 -10.45 -7.57 -1.37
C LEU A 44 -9.32 -8.57 -1.64
N ARG A 45 -9.64 -9.75 -2.14
CA ARG A 45 -8.63 -10.77 -2.45
C ARG A 45 -7.64 -10.30 -3.50
N VAL A 46 -8.12 -9.62 -4.55
CA VAL A 46 -7.27 -9.11 -5.62
C VAL A 46 -6.44 -7.92 -5.17
N ILE A 47 -7.03 -6.96 -4.46
CA ILE A 47 -6.29 -5.79 -3.93
C ILE A 47 -5.23 -6.20 -2.93
N THR A 48 -5.45 -7.24 -2.14
CA THR A 48 -4.48 -7.70 -1.13
C THR A 48 -3.16 -8.19 -1.78
N ILE A 49 -3.17 -8.57 -3.06
CA ILE A 49 -1.93 -8.88 -3.83
C ILE A 49 -0.97 -7.69 -3.84
N LEU A 50 -1.50 -6.46 -3.79
CA LEU A 50 -0.69 -5.24 -3.68
C LEU A 50 0.29 -5.25 -2.51
N LEU A 51 -0.01 -5.96 -1.42
CA LEU A 51 0.87 -6.05 -0.25
C LEU A 51 2.24 -6.62 -0.64
N PHE A 52 2.29 -7.59 -1.56
CA PHE A 52 3.55 -8.17 -2.04
C PHE A 52 4.39 -7.13 -2.79
N PHE A 53 3.79 -6.39 -3.71
CA PHE A 53 4.48 -5.36 -4.47
C PHE A 53 4.96 -4.23 -3.57
N LYS A 54 4.08 -3.75 -2.69
CA LYS A 54 4.40 -2.68 -1.73
C LYS A 54 5.48 -3.09 -0.74
N SER A 55 5.52 -4.33 -0.30
CA SER A 55 6.55 -4.87 0.59
C SER A 55 7.95 -4.72 -0.02
N ILE A 56 8.13 -5.11 -1.28
CA ILE A 56 9.40 -4.98 -1.99
C ILE A 56 9.76 -3.52 -2.22
N VAL A 57 8.80 -2.73 -2.73
CA VAL A 57 9.00 -1.31 -3.01
C VAL A 57 9.37 -0.52 -1.76
N SER A 58 8.80 -0.86 -0.59
CA SER A 58 9.07 -0.14 0.67
C SER A 58 10.55 -0.23 1.07
N VAL A 59 11.18 -1.39 0.89
CA VAL A 59 12.60 -1.59 1.19
C VAL A 59 13.48 -0.80 0.22
N ILE A 60 13.16 -0.82 -1.08
CA ILE A 60 13.90 -0.06 -2.09
C ILE A 60 13.76 1.44 -1.84
N ARG A 61 12.56 1.90 -1.45
CA ARG A 61 12.32 3.31 -1.08
C ARG A 61 13.11 3.72 0.16
N ALA A 62 13.18 2.87 1.19
CA ALA A 62 13.99 3.15 2.37
C ALA A 62 15.47 3.36 2.02
N LYS A 63 16.02 2.53 1.11
CA LYS A 63 17.37 2.74 0.56
C LYS A 63 17.46 4.04 -0.23
N GLY A 64 16.51 4.29 -1.13
CA GLY A 64 16.47 5.50 -1.95
C GLY A 64 16.40 6.80 -1.14
N THR A 65 15.63 6.81 -0.06
CA THR A 65 15.55 7.95 0.87
C THR A 65 16.88 8.17 1.59
N ARG A 66 17.53 7.11 2.04
CA ARG A 66 18.84 7.17 2.70
C ARG A 66 19.93 7.68 1.76
N GLU A 67 19.89 7.29 0.49
CA GLU A 67 20.82 7.71 -0.55
C GLU A 67 20.42 9.06 -1.20
N LEU A 68 19.34 9.71 -0.72
CA LEU A 68 18.78 10.96 -1.25
C LEU A 68 18.42 10.89 -2.74
N GLN A 69 18.08 9.71 -3.24
CA GLN A 69 17.76 9.48 -4.65
C GLN A 69 16.27 9.74 -4.97
N PHE A 70 15.75 10.87 -4.49
CA PHE A 70 14.33 11.23 -4.64
C PHE A 70 13.86 11.30 -6.10
N LYS A 71 14.72 11.76 -7.01
CA LYS A 71 14.40 11.85 -8.45
C LYS A 71 13.99 10.48 -9.02
N ARG A 72 14.70 9.41 -8.67
CA ARG A 72 14.38 8.05 -9.15
C ARG A 72 13.06 7.56 -8.57
N MET A 73 12.79 7.87 -7.30
CA MET A 73 11.55 7.48 -6.62
C MET A 73 10.34 8.17 -7.25
N VAL A 74 10.44 9.49 -7.51
CA VAL A 74 9.37 10.26 -8.14
C VAL A 74 9.15 9.78 -9.58
N LEU A 75 10.23 9.53 -10.34
CA LEU A 75 10.14 9.02 -11.70
C LEU A 75 9.44 7.66 -11.76
N SER A 76 9.77 6.74 -10.84
CA SER A 76 9.10 5.45 -10.73
C SER A 76 7.60 5.62 -10.48
N ALA A 77 7.24 6.42 -9.49
CA ALA A 77 5.84 6.67 -9.15
C ALA A 77 5.07 7.30 -10.33
N PHE A 78 5.69 8.24 -11.06
CA PHE A 78 5.08 8.88 -12.22
C PHE A 78 4.82 7.86 -13.33
N ILE A 79 5.86 7.12 -13.77
CA ILE A 79 5.73 6.13 -14.84
C ILE A 79 4.68 5.09 -14.50
N SER A 80 4.71 4.57 -13.26
CA SER A 80 3.82 3.50 -12.83
C SER A 80 2.36 3.93 -12.76
N ASN A 81 2.09 5.10 -12.18
CA ASN A 81 0.73 5.62 -12.09
C ASN A 81 0.19 6.05 -13.45
N PHE A 82 1.02 6.66 -14.29
CA PHE A 82 0.62 7.10 -15.62
C PHE A 82 0.27 5.90 -16.51
N SER A 83 1.13 4.89 -16.55
CA SER A 83 0.89 3.67 -17.34
C SER A 83 -0.36 2.91 -16.86
N ALA A 84 -0.51 2.73 -15.54
CA ALA A 84 -1.67 2.08 -14.96
C ALA A 84 -2.96 2.90 -15.19
N GLY A 85 -2.87 4.23 -15.16
CA GLY A 85 -3.98 5.13 -15.44
C GLY A 85 -4.50 5.00 -16.88
N ILE A 86 -3.60 4.93 -17.86
CA ILE A 86 -4.00 4.71 -19.27
C ILE A 86 -4.74 3.38 -19.42
N ILE A 87 -4.20 2.30 -18.84
CA ILE A 87 -4.82 0.98 -18.91
C ILE A 87 -6.20 1.01 -18.24
N ALA A 88 -6.32 1.66 -17.09
CA ALA A 88 -7.59 1.78 -16.38
C ALA A 88 -8.66 2.53 -17.18
N ILE A 89 -8.28 3.59 -17.90
CA ILE A 89 -9.19 4.33 -18.78
C ILE A 89 -9.70 3.40 -19.89
N VAL A 90 -8.82 2.64 -20.52
CA VAL A 90 -9.23 1.67 -21.54
C VAL A 90 -10.20 0.63 -20.99
N LEU A 91 -9.89 0.05 -19.82
CA LEU A 91 -10.76 -0.92 -19.15
C LEU A 91 -12.12 -0.31 -18.77
N ALA A 92 -12.14 0.94 -18.33
CA ALA A 92 -13.38 1.65 -18.03
C ALA A 92 -14.25 1.85 -19.28
N TYR A 93 -13.65 2.21 -20.43
CA TYR A 93 -14.37 2.29 -21.71
C TYR A 93 -14.89 0.94 -22.17
N MET A 94 -14.21 -0.17 -21.84
CA MET A 94 -14.67 -1.53 -22.10
C MET A 94 -15.82 -1.98 -21.16
N GLY A 95 -16.26 -1.12 -20.21
CA GLY A 95 -17.38 -1.42 -19.33
C GLY A 95 -17.03 -2.26 -18.09
N TRP A 96 -15.76 -2.36 -17.71
CA TRP A 96 -15.34 -3.16 -16.55
C TRP A 96 -15.72 -2.56 -15.17
N GLY A 97 -16.32 -1.36 -15.15
CA GLY A 97 -16.82 -0.73 -13.94
C GLY A 97 -15.79 -0.66 -12.81
N ILE A 98 -16.13 -1.18 -11.64
CA ILE A 98 -15.25 -1.17 -10.46
C ILE A 98 -13.92 -1.91 -10.68
N TRP A 99 -13.91 -2.91 -11.54
CA TRP A 99 -12.71 -3.69 -11.83
C TRP A 99 -11.62 -2.87 -12.54
N ALA A 100 -11.99 -1.84 -13.31
CA ALA A 100 -11.02 -0.93 -13.91
C ALA A 100 -10.17 -0.22 -12.82
N LEU A 101 -10.79 0.18 -11.70
CA LEU A 101 -10.09 0.80 -10.57
C LEU A 101 -9.24 -0.21 -9.79
N VAL A 102 -9.74 -1.43 -9.61
CA VAL A 102 -8.98 -2.51 -8.95
C VAL A 102 -7.73 -2.84 -9.75
N PHE A 103 -7.86 -3.03 -11.06
CA PHE A 103 -6.71 -3.30 -11.94
C PHE A 103 -5.74 -2.11 -12.01
N GLN A 104 -6.25 -0.88 -12.01
CA GLN A 104 -5.40 0.31 -11.93
C GLN A 104 -4.47 0.24 -10.72
N GLN A 105 -5.00 -0.05 -9.54
CA GLN A 105 -4.23 -0.12 -8.29
C GLN A 105 -3.18 -1.23 -8.34
N VAL A 106 -3.60 -2.43 -8.78
CA VAL A 106 -2.72 -3.60 -8.86
C VAL A 106 -1.60 -3.38 -9.86
N LEU A 107 -1.92 -2.87 -11.05
CA LEU A 107 -0.94 -2.56 -12.10
C LEU A 107 0.00 -1.44 -11.70
N ALA A 108 -0.51 -0.37 -11.05
CA ALA A 108 0.33 0.70 -10.53
C ALA A 108 1.35 0.17 -9.50
N GLY A 109 0.93 -0.71 -8.60
CA GLY A 109 1.83 -1.36 -7.64
C GLY A 109 2.85 -2.28 -8.31
N PHE A 110 2.43 -3.06 -9.30
CA PHE A 110 3.30 -3.94 -10.06
C PHE A 110 4.34 -3.14 -10.87
N PHE A 111 3.92 -2.12 -11.61
CA PHE A 111 4.82 -1.28 -12.38
C PHE A 111 5.79 -0.51 -11.46
N ASP A 112 5.33 0.01 -10.32
CA ASP A 112 6.21 0.69 -9.36
C ASP A 112 7.29 -0.27 -8.85
N MET A 113 6.94 -1.52 -8.54
CA MET A 113 7.91 -2.56 -8.17
C MET A 113 8.94 -2.80 -9.29
N VAL A 114 8.48 -3.03 -10.53
CA VAL A 114 9.36 -3.32 -11.66
C VAL A 114 10.28 -2.14 -11.96
N VAL A 115 9.73 -0.92 -12.06
CA VAL A 115 10.50 0.29 -12.37
C VAL A 115 11.50 0.59 -11.25
N MET A 116 11.10 0.43 -9.98
CA MET A 116 12.02 0.62 -8.84
C MET A 116 13.16 -0.40 -8.87
N MET A 117 12.88 -1.67 -9.14
CA MET A 117 13.92 -2.70 -9.25
C MET A 117 14.92 -2.37 -10.36
N ILE A 118 14.46 -1.88 -11.50
CA ILE A 118 15.30 -1.48 -12.64
C ILE A 118 16.14 -0.25 -12.30
N LEU A 119 15.52 0.83 -11.80
CA LEU A 119 16.20 2.10 -11.52
C LEU A 119 17.24 2.00 -10.41
N PHE A 120 16.99 1.18 -9.39
CA PHE A 120 17.91 0.95 -8.28
C PHE A 120 18.83 -0.25 -8.50
N ARG A 121 18.70 -0.96 -9.65
CA ARG A 121 19.42 -2.21 -9.94
C ARG A 121 19.33 -3.19 -8.77
N TRP A 122 18.12 -3.28 -8.18
CA TRP A 122 17.88 -4.08 -7.00
C TRP A 122 17.81 -5.56 -7.35
N HIS A 123 18.64 -6.36 -6.67
CA HIS A 123 18.59 -7.82 -6.75
C HIS A 123 17.94 -8.36 -5.49
N LEU A 124 16.89 -9.15 -5.66
CA LEU A 124 16.25 -9.85 -4.55
C LEU A 124 17.25 -10.84 -3.95
N SER A 125 17.79 -10.48 -2.79
CA SER A 125 18.62 -11.38 -1.99
C SER A 125 17.82 -11.74 -0.73
N LEU A 126 17.68 -13.03 -0.44
CA LEU A 126 16.95 -13.54 0.73
C LEU A 126 17.91 -14.00 1.83
N LYS A 127 19.07 -13.34 1.95
CA LYS A 127 20.00 -13.63 3.05
C LYS A 127 19.37 -13.16 4.36
N TYR A 128 19.28 -14.05 5.33
CA TYR A 128 18.62 -13.79 6.61
C TYR A 128 19.63 -13.78 7.77
N SER A 129 19.56 -12.74 8.59
CA SER A 129 20.31 -12.64 9.85
C SER A 129 19.36 -12.51 11.04
N SER A 130 19.35 -13.52 11.91
CA SER A 130 18.45 -13.57 13.08
C SER A 130 18.74 -12.47 14.12
N SER A 131 20.00 -12.01 14.23
CA SER A 131 20.38 -10.97 15.16
C SER A 131 19.80 -9.61 14.76
N VAL A 132 19.88 -9.28 13.45
CA VAL A 132 19.29 -8.07 12.87
C VAL A 132 17.77 -8.09 13.02
N ALA A 133 17.15 -9.23 12.73
CA ALA A 133 15.71 -9.42 12.83
C ALA A 133 15.17 -9.13 14.24
N LYS A 134 15.79 -9.67 15.30
CA LYS A 134 15.38 -9.45 16.68
C LYS A 134 15.52 -7.99 17.13
N GLY A 135 16.61 -7.32 16.74
CA GLY A 135 16.83 -5.91 17.08
C GLY A 135 15.78 -5.00 16.45
N MET A 136 15.44 -5.25 15.19
CA MET A 136 14.45 -4.48 14.46
C MET A 136 13.03 -4.73 14.95
N PHE A 137 12.68 -5.97 15.32
CA PHE A 137 11.33 -6.32 15.76
C PHE A 137 10.91 -5.56 17.00
N LYS A 138 11.79 -5.43 18.01
CA LYS A 138 11.50 -4.70 19.24
C LYS A 138 11.17 -3.23 19.00
N PHE A 139 11.91 -2.57 18.10
CA PHE A 139 11.66 -1.17 17.73
C PHE A 139 10.38 -1.04 16.90
N THR A 140 10.22 -1.91 15.91
CA THR A 140 9.10 -1.86 14.96
C THR A 140 7.75 -2.14 15.64
N ALA A 141 7.70 -3.01 16.66
CA ALA A 141 6.47 -3.34 17.38
C ALA A 141 5.82 -2.09 18.04
N GLY A 142 6.63 -1.20 18.61
CA GLY A 142 6.13 0.06 19.16
C GLY A 142 5.56 0.98 18.08
N VAL A 143 6.28 1.13 16.96
CA VAL A 143 5.85 1.97 15.82
C VAL A 143 4.57 1.40 15.17
N ILE A 144 4.44 0.08 15.04
CA ILE A 144 3.21 -0.54 14.52
C ILE A 144 2.04 -0.23 15.44
N GLY A 145 2.21 -0.30 16.76
CA GLY A 145 1.14 0.00 17.73
C GLY A 145 0.61 1.43 17.59
N THR A 146 1.50 2.42 17.55
CA THR A 146 1.10 3.82 17.35
C THR A 146 0.45 4.05 16.00
N SER A 147 1.04 3.55 14.92
CA SER A 147 0.48 3.68 13.57
C SER A 147 -0.90 3.02 13.43
N PHE A 148 -1.14 1.92 14.15
CA PHE A 148 -2.45 1.26 14.17
C PHE A 148 -3.51 2.11 14.87
N LEU A 149 -3.17 2.75 15.99
CA LEU A 149 -4.07 3.66 16.69
C LEU A 149 -4.39 4.89 15.84
N ASP A 150 -3.38 5.49 15.20
CA ASP A 150 -3.56 6.61 14.28
C ASP A 150 -4.45 6.22 13.08
N PHE A 151 -4.23 5.03 12.53
CA PHE A 151 -5.06 4.52 11.44
C PHE A 151 -6.53 4.35 11.86
N LEU A 152 -6.78 3.78 13.03
CA LEU A 152 -8.15 3.65 13.57
C LEU A 152 -8.78 5.02 13.79
N GLY A 153 -8.06 5.95 14.41
CA GLY A 153 -8.56 7.29 14.67
C GLY A 153 -8.98 8.02 13.39
N ASN A 154 -8.15 7.94 12.35
CA ASN A 154 -8.40 8.63 11.08
C ASN A 154 -9.48 7.96 10.22
N ASN A 155 -9.72 6.66 10.38
CA ASN A 155 -10.62 5.91 9.50
C ASN A 155 -11.95 5.50 10.16
N ILE A 156 -12.12 5.71 11.48
CA ILE A 156 -13.30 5.24 12.21
C ILE A 156 -14.60 5.82 11.65
N CYS A 157 -14.61 7.09 11.26
CA CYS A 157 -15.78 7.72 10.65
C CYS A 157 -16.16 7.08 9.33
N GLY A 158 -15.16 6.78 8.47
CA GLY A 158 -15.38 6.08 7.20
C GLY A 158 -15.94 4.67 7.40
N LEU A 159 -15.46 3.95 8.42
CA LEU A 159 -15.97 2.61 8.77
C LEU A 159 -17.44 2.66 9.23
N ILE A 160 -17.79 3.63 10.06
CA ILE A 160 -19.18 3.82 10.55
C ILE A 160 -20.11 4.20 9.41
N ILE A 161 -19.71 5.16 8.55
CA ILE A 161 -20.49 5.59 7.41
C ILE A 161 -20.69 4.44 6.41
N GLY A 162 -19.64 3.70 6.10
CA GLY A 162 -19.71 2.56 5.19
C GLY A 162 -20.62 1.42 5.69
N LYS A 163 -20.80 1.30 7.02
CA LYS A 163 -21.69 0.33 7.65
C LYS A 163 -23.14 0.80 7.74
N SER A 164 -23.35 2.05 8.17
CA SER A 164 -24.65 2.56 8.59
C SER A 164 -25.40 3.32 7.49
N TYR A 165 -24.65 3.79 6.48
CA TYR A 165 -25.19 4.57 5.37
C TYR A 165 -24.94 3.88 4.02
N SER A 166 -25.22 4.56 2.91
CA SER A 166 -24.99 3.99 1.58
C SER A 166 -23.55 4.12 1.12
N THR A 167 -23.15 3.28 0.17
CA THR A 167 -21.83 3.36 -0.51
C THR A 167 -21.65 4.74 -1.18
N LYS A 168 -22.74 5.38 -1.60
CA LYS A 168 -22.74 6.71 -2.20
C LYS A 168 -22.37 7.78 -1.17
N ASP A 169 -22.91 7.70 0.03
CA ASP A 169 -22.60 8.64 1.13
C ASP A 169 -21.13 8.50 1.57
N LEU A 170 -20.63 7.26 1.65
CA LEU A 170 -19.22 7.02 1.90
C LEU A 170 -18.33 7.62 0.79
N GLY A 171 -18.76 7.54 -0.46
CA GLY A 171 -18.06 8.16 -1.58
C GLY A 171 -18.00 9.69 -1.46
N TYR A 172 -19.09 10.35 -1.07
CA TYR A 172 -19.11 11.80 -0.82
C TYR A 172 -18.22 12.19 0.37
N TYR A 173 -18.28 11.43 1.46
CA TYR A 173 -17.43 11.65 2.64
C TYR A 173 -15.95 11.57 2.30
N ASN A 174 -15.52 10.51 1.59
CA ASN A 174 -14.12 10.34 1.18
C ASN A 174 -13.66 11.47 0.26
N ARG A 175 -14.51 11.94 -0.64
CA ARG A 175 -14.20 13.09 -1.51
C ARG A 175 -14.09 14.39 -0.73
N ALA A 176 -14.95 14.61 0.24
CA ALA A 176 -14.90 15.81 1.09
C ALA A 176 -13.62 15.86 1.93
N ASN A 177 -13.18 14.71 2.48
CA ASN A 177 -11.95 14.62 3.28
C ASN A 177 -10.67 14.71 2.47
N MET A 178 -10.69 14.34 1.20
CA MET A 178 -9.50 14.35 0.34
C MET A 178 -8.85 15.74 0.22
N PHE A 179 -9.66 16.80 0.15
CA PHE A 179 -9.15 18.18 0.00
C PHE A 179 -8.43 18.68 1.25
N PRO A 180 -9.04 18.66 2.46
CA PRO A 180 -8.39 19.10 3.69
C PRO A 180 -7.13 18.28 4.00
N GLU A 181 -7.14 16.95 3.79
CA GLU A 181 -6.00 16.09 4.02
C GLU A 181 -4.85 16.43 3.08
N THR A 182 -5.11 16.59 1.78
CA THR A 182 -4.07 16.91 0.80
C THR A 182 -3.41 18.26 1.08
N ILE A 183 -4.19 19.28 1.37
CA ILE A 183 -3.68 20.62 1.65
C ILE A 183 -3.00 20.65 3.02
N GLY A 184 -3.67 20.13 4.05
CA GLY A 184 -3.19 20.16 5.43
C GLY A 184 -1.86 19.40 5.59
N LEU A 185 -1.76 18.19 5.06
CA LEU A 185 -0.55 17.37 5.13
C LEU A 185 0.61 17.97 4.33
N ASN A 186 0.36 18.52 3.14
CA ASN A 186 1.43 19.12 2.35
C ASN A 186 1.97 20.39 3.00
N VAL A 187 1.10 21.26 3.53
CA VAL A 187 1.52 22.46 4.26
C VAL A 187 2.26 22.10 5.55
N TYR A 188 1.71 21.18 6.35
CA TYR A 188 2.32 20.73 7.58
C TYR A 188 3.71 20.11 7.36
N ASN A 189 3.85 19.21 6.38
CA ASN A 189 5.12 18.57 6.06
C ASN A 189 6.14 19.57 5.50
N SER A 190 5.68 20.60 4.77
CA SER A 190 6.57 21.63 4.24
C SER A 190 7.09 22.59 5.31
N ILE A 191 6.35 22.76 6.41
CA ILE A 191 6.77 23.63 7.54
C ILE A 191 7.68 22.87 8.51
N ASN A 192 7.48 21.54 8.65
CA ASN A 192 8.23 20.73 9.60
C ASN A 192 9.46 20.01 9.00
N SER A 193 9.74 20.20 7.73
CA SER A 193 10.93 19.69 7.03
C SER A 193 12.03 20.76 6.98
#